data_5280efa5967ecec606440810b45477f4
#
_entry.id   5280efa5967ecec606440810b45477f4
#
_cell.length_a   1.000
_cell.length_b   1.000
_cell.length_c   1.000
_cell.angle_alpha   90.00
_cell.angle_beta   90.00
_cell.angle_gamma   90.00
#
_symmetry.space_group_name_H-M   'P 1'
#
loop_
_entity.id
_entity.type
_entity.pdbx_description
1 polymer ?
#
loop_
_entity_poly.entity_id
_entity_poly.type
_entity_poly.pdbx_seq_one_letter_code
_entity_poly.pdbx_strand_id
1 'polypeptide(L)'
;QPWQLRKGSKDISLSPVSRMHSSDFWMIKYFAVANLGIAYLPDFFVETECRMNAVARVLPEWTSDPVPVFALYPKHRHGSRKVNAFIDLWSQKIDHIEEITPYTLIQTGTPGEASKT
;
A
#
# COMPACT_ATOMS: atom_id res chain seq x y z
N GLN A 1 -3.09 -14.46 3.44
CA GLN A 1 -1.76 -14.48 2.82
C GLN A 1 -0.73 -13.93 3.81
N PRO A 2 0.49 -14.49 3.85
CA PRO A 2 1.55 -13.96 4.67
C PRO A 2 1.98 -12.58 4.18
N TRP A 3 2.36 -11.70 5.10
CA TRP A 3 2.95 -10.40 4.80
C TRP A 3 4.44 -10.59 4.54
N GLN A 4 4.89 -10.19 3.36
CA GLN A 4 6.30 -10.22 3.00
C GLN A 4 6.91 -8.86 3.29
N LEU A 5 7.91 -8.82 4.15
CA LEU A 5 8.57 -7.59 4.55
C LEU A 5 10.07 -7.70 4.35
N ARG A 6 10.66 -6.60 3.86
CA ARG A 6 12.09 -6.45 3.59
C ARG A 6 12.67 -5.25 4.33
N LYS A 7 13.87 -5.43 4.87
CA LYS A 7 14.71 -4.35 5.41
C LYS A 7 16.14 -4.56 4.94
N GLY A 8 16.60 -3.77 3.98
CA GLY A 8 17.90 -3.98 3.33
C GLY A 8 17.99 -5.36 2.67
N SER A 9 18.93 -6.17 3.10
CA SER A 9 19.11 -7.57 2.63
C SER A 9 18.33 -8.62 3.44
N LYS A 10 17.52 -8.19 4.39
CA LYS A 10 16.79 -9.08 5.31
C LYS A 10 15.33 -9.18 4.91
N ASP A 11 14.88 -10.39 4.59
CA ASP A 11 13.51 -10.70 4.25
C ASP A 11 12.86 -11.51 5.35
N ILE A 12 11.60 -11.19 5.68
CA ILE A 12 10.78 -11.94 6.63
C ILE A 12 9.39 -12.16 6.06
N SER A 13 8.80 -13.29 6.42
CA SER A 13 7.41 -13.62 6.11
C SER A 13 6.63 -13.73 7.41
N LEU A 14 5.62 -12.89 7.57
CA LEU A 14 4.75 -12.86 8.74
C LEU A 14 3.40 -13.44 8.40
N SER A 15 2.90 -14.35 9.23
CA SER A 15 1.55 -14.90 9.12
C SER A 15 0.75 -14.49 10.37
N PRO A 16 0.25 -13.25 10.42
CA PRO A 16 -0.48 -12.78 11.57
C PRO A 16 -1.80 -13.53 11.74
N VAL A 17 -2.18 -13.76 13.00
CA VAL A 17 -3.53 -14.23 13.32
C VAL A 17 -4.48 -13.06 13.09
N SER A 18 -5.10 -13.03 11.92
CA SER A 18 -5.97 -11.93 11.52
C SER A 18 -7.40 -12.16 12.01
N ARG A 19 -7.99 -11.14 12.62
CA ARG A 19 -9.39 -11.14 13.04
C ARG A 19 -10.33 -10.71 11.91
N MET A 20 -9.82 -9.95 10.95
CA MET A 20 -10.60 -9.40 9.83
C MET A 20 -9.81 -9.53 8.53
N HIS A 21 -10.52 -9.89 7.48
CA HIS A 21 -10.00 -9.98 6.12
C HIS A 21 -10.92 -9.25 5.16
N SER A 22 -10.34 -8.54 4.22
CA SER A 22 -11.07 -7.94 3.10
C SER A 22 -10.19 -7.92 1.86
N SER A 23 -10.79 -8.03 0.69
CA SER A 23 -10.16 -7.73 -0.60
C SER A 23 -10.27 -6.24 -0.97
N ASP A 24 -11.03 -5.48 -0.20
CA ASP A 24 -11.23 -4.04 -0.38
C ASP A 24 -10.28 -3.26 0.53
N PHE A 25 -9.36 -2.52 -0.08
CA PHE A 25 -8.38 -1.68 0.64
C PHE A 25 -9.03 -0.57 1.48
N TRP A 26 -10.21 -0.05 1.05
CA TRP A 26 -10.95 0.95 1.82
C TRP A 26 -11.42 0.40 3.16
N MET A 27 -11.93 -0.83 3.15
CA MET A 27 -12.34 -1.50 4.40
C MET A 27 -11.16 -1.75 5.31
N ILE A 28 -10.03 -2.22 4.76
CA ILE A 28 -8.81 -2.46 5.56
C ILE A 28 -8.30 -1.15 6.16
N LYS A 29 -8.27 -0.07 5.38
CA LYS A 29 -7.89 1.27 5.87
C LYS A 29 -8.82 1.75 6.97
N TYR A 30 -10.13 1.60 6.78
CA TYR A 30 -11.13 1.97 7.78
C TYR A 30 -10.91 1.23 9.11
N PHE A 31 -10.61 -0.06 9.08
CA PHE A 31 -10.31 -0.84 10.29
C PHE A 31 -9.09 -0.30 11.03
N ALA A 32 -8.04 0.09 10.32
CA ALA A 32 -6.87 0.70 10.94
C ALA A 32 -7.20 2.06 11.58
N VAL A 33 -7.91 2.95 10.86
CA VAL A 33 -8.33 4.24 11.37
C VAL A 33 -9.26 4.10 12.58
N ALA A 34 -10.12 3.08 12.59
CA ALA A 34 -11.02 2.76 13.70
C ALA A 34 -10.31 2.07 14.90
N ASN A 35 -8.98 2.00 14.89
CA ASN A 35 -8.17 1.35 15.95
C ASN A 35 -8.49 -0.13 16.18
N LEU A 36 -8.81 -0.85 15.11
CA LEU A 36 -9.12 -2.28 15.20
C LEU A 36 -7.90 -3.19 15.00
N GLY A 37 -6.72 -2.61 14.79
CA GLY A 37 -5.47 -3.33 14.67
C GLY A 37 -4.48 -2.73 13.68
N ILE A 38 -3.48 -3.53 13.32
CA ILE A 38 -2.48 -3.17 12.31
C ILE A 38 -2.97 -3.62 10.94
N ALA A 39 -2.88 -2.73 9.95
CA ALA A 39 -3.21 -3.02 8.57
C ALA A 39 -1.96 -3.02 7.68
N TYR A 40 -1.98 -3.86 6.65
CA TYR A 40 -0.95 -3.96 5.62
C TYR A 40 -1.53 -3.48 4.29
N LEU A 41 -1.10 -2.31 3.82
CA LEU A 41 -1.68 -1.57 2.71
C LEU A 41 -0.61 -0.94 1.81
N PRO A 42 -0.92 -0.69 0.52
CA PRO A 42 -0.06 0.11 -0.34
C PRO A 42 0.20 1.50 0.27
N ASP A 43 1.44 1.93 0.27
CA ASP A 43 1.87 3.16 0.95
C ASP A 43 1.14 4.41 0.44
N PHE A 44 1.00 4.55 -0.89
CA PHE A 44 0.27 5.65 -1.50
C PHE A 44 -1.20 5.75 -1.04
N PHE A 45 -1.78 4.63 -0.63
CA PHE A 45 -3.19 4.56 -0.24
C PHE A 45 -3.46 5.13 1.15
N VAL A 46 -2.42 5.25 1.97
CA VAL A 46 -2.50 5.71 3.37
C VAL A 46 -1.74 7.01 3.64
N GLU A 47 -1.15 7.60 2.62
CA GLU A 47 -0.33 8.80 2.73
C GLU A 47 -1.07 9.98 3.38
N THR A 48 -2.32 10.20 2.98
CA THR A 48 -3.15 11.28 3.52
C THR A 48 -3.42 11.08 5.01
N GLU A 49 -3.80 9.88 5.42
CA GLU A 49 -4.08 9.54 6.80
C GLU A 49 -2.82 9.62 7.68
N CYS A 50 -1.66 9.26 7.13
CA CYS A 50 -0.37 9.44 7.81
C CYS A 50 -0.03 10.92 8.00
N ARG A 51 -0.23 11.76 6.98
CA ARG A 51 -0.01 13.22 7.09
C ARG A 51 -0.94 13.89 8.09
N MET A 52 -2.17 13.41 8.22
CA MET A 52 -3.15 13.90 9.16
C MET A 52 -3.00 13.32 10.58
N ASN A 53 -2.01 12.47 10.80
CA ASN A 53 -1.80 11.71 12.05
C ASN A 53 -3.02 10.85 12.46
N ALA A 54 -3.88 10.48 11.52
CA ALA A 54 -4.97 9.55 11.77
C ALA A 54 -4.46 8.10 11.93
N VAL A 55 -3.36 7.80 11.27
CA VAL A 55 -2.62 6.55 11.42
C VAL A 55 -1.11 6.81 11.46
N ALA A 56 -0.35 5.89 12.04
CA ALA A 56 1.11 5.90 12.04
C ALA A 56 1.65 4.65 11.34
N ARG A 57 2.79 4.80 10.66
CA ARG A 57 3.53 3.65 10.13
C ARG A 57 4.16 2.85 11.27
N VAL A 58 3.86 1.57 11.30
CA VAL A 58 4.49 0.62 12.20
C VAL A 58 5.67 -0.03 11.47
N LEU A 59 6.81 -0.13 12.13
CA LEU A 59 8.03 -0.67 11.53
C LEU A 59 8.43 0.05 10.22
N PRO A 60 8.64 1.38 10.23
CA PRO A 60 8.83 2.18 9.02
C PRO A 60 10.08 1.78 8.20
N GLU A 61 10.99 1.02 8.80
CA GLU A 61 12.19 0.48 8.12
C GLU A 61 11.91 -0.82 7.33
N TRP A 62 10.69 -1.37 7.47
CA TRP A 62 10.28 -2.59 6.81
C TRP A 62 9.24 -2.28 5.74
N THR A 63 9.50 -2.68 4.52
CA THR A 63 8.62 -2.49 3.37
C THR A 63 8.39 -3.81 2.65
N SER A 64 7.40 -3.90 1.77
CA SER A 64 7.30 -5.02 0.84
C SER A 64 8.15 -4.79 -0.40
N ASP A 65 8.24 -5.79 -1.27
CA ASP A 65 8.67 -5.56 -2.64
C ASP A 65 7.64 -4.70 -3.38
N PRO A 66 8.07 -3.88 -4.34
CA PRO A 66 7.16 -3.14 -5.20
C PRO A 66 6.23 -4.09 -5.95
N VAL A 67 4.96 -3.75 -5.99
CA VAL A 67 3.96 -4.52 -6.74
C VAL A 67 3.76 -3.88 -8.11
N PRO A 68 4.01 -4.61 -9.21
CA PRO A 68 3.82 -4.06 -10.54
C PRO A 68 2.34 -3.81 -10.83
N VAL A 69 2.05 -2.68 -11.44
CA VAL A 69 0.70 -2.34 -11.91
C VAL A 69 0.65 -2.50 -13.42
N PHE A 70 -0.37 -3.18 -13.92
CA PHE A 70 -0.54 -3.48 -15.32
C PHE A 70 -1.82 -2.84 -15.87
N ALA A 71 -1.72 -2.21 -17.05
CA ALA A 71 -2.88 -1.84 -17.83
C ALA A 71 -3.29 -3.00 -18.75
N LEU A 72 -4.47 -3.58 -18.51
CA LEU A 72 -5.01 -4.65 -19.32
C LEU A 72 -6.08 -4.11 -20.29
N TYR A 73 -5.93 -4.44 -21.57
CA TYR A 73 -6.90 -4.06 -22.60
C TYR A 73 -7.03 -5.18 -23.65
N PRO A 74 -8.21 -5.30 -24.31
CA PRO A 74 -8.43 -6.35 -25.31
C PRO A 74 -7.47 -6.21 -26.49
N LYS A 75 -7.00 -7.34 -27.03
CA LYS A 75 -6.03 -7.40 -28.14
C LYS A 75 -6.47 -6.59 -29.37
N HIS A 76 -7.77 -6.58 -29.69
CA HIS A 76 -8.33 -5.82 -30.82
C HIS A 76 -8.29 -4.29 -30.62
N ARG A 77 -7.99 -3.82 -29.41
CA ARG A 77 -7.78 -2.39 -29.09
C ARG A 77 -6.31 -1.99 -29.10
N HIS A 78 -5.40 -2.93 -29.36
CA HIS A 78 -3.98 -2.62 -29.53
C HIS A 78 -3.79 -1.60 -30.66
N GLY A 79 -3.05 -0.52 -30.41
CA GLY A 79 -2.88 0.58 -31.36
C GLY A 79 -4.03 1.59 -31.40
N SER A 80 -5.08 1.42 -30.59
CA SER A 80 -6.14 2.42 -30.47
C SER A 80 -5.60 3.74 -29.92
N ARG A 81 -5.81 4.85 -30.66
CA ARG A 81 -5.36 6.20 -30.23
C ARG A 81 -5.91 6.59 -28.85
N LYS A 82 -7.14 6.17 -28.52
CA LYS A 82 -7.76 6.45 -27.22
C LYS A 82 -7.09 5.66 -26.10
N VAL A 83 -6.77 4.39 -26.34
CA VAL A 83 -6.07 3.53 -25.35
C VAL A 83 -4.66 4.06 -25.13
N ASN A 84 -3.93 4.38 -26.18
CA ASN A 84 -2.57 4.92 -26.08
C ASN A 84 -2.57 6.26 -25.32
N ALA A 85 -3.46 7.19 -25.68
CA ALA A 85 -3.57 8.48 -24.98
C ALA A 85 -3.91 8.32 -23.49
N PHE A 86 -4.75 7.34 -23.13
CA PHE A 86 -5.04 7.03 -21.75
C PHE A 86 -3.81 6.47 -21.01
N ILE A 87 -3.10 5.52 -21.63
CA ILE A 87 -1.89 4.92 -21.06
C ILE A 87 -0.81 6.01 -20.88
N ASP A 88 -0.60 6.87 -21.88
CA ASP A 88 0.38 7.96 -21.83
C ASP A 88 0.06 8.94 -20.69
N LEU A 89 -1.22 9.33 -20.57
CA LEU A 89 -1.67 10.21 -19.47
C LEU A 89 -1.47 9.56 -18.11
N TRP A 90 -1.80 8.28 -18.01
CA TRP A 90 -1.65 7.52 -16.77
C TRP A 90 -0.18 7.33 -16.40
N SER A 91 0.69 6.98 -17.36
CA SER A 91 2.14 6.85 -17.16
C SER A 91 2.74 8.15 -16.64
N GLN A 92 2.39 9.31 -17.23
CA GLN A 92 2.85 10.60 -16.75
C GLN A 92 2.41 10.90 -15.30
N LYS A 93 1.25 10.40 -14.91
CA LYS A 93 0.76 10.56 -13.52
C LYS A 93 1.46 9.61 -12.55
N ILE A 94 1.81 8.40 -13.01
CA ILE A 94 2.52 7.40 -12.20
C ILE A 94 4.00 7.77 -12.05
N ASP A 95 4.64 8.33 -13.08
CA ASP A 95 6.04 8.81 -13.00
C ASP A 95 6.21 9.94 -11.96
N HIS A 96 5.13 10.63 -11.61
CA HIS A 96 5.09 11.55 -10.47
C HIS A 96 4.79 10.87 -9.12
N ILE A 97 4.39 9.60 -9.13
CA ILE A 97 4.39 8.73 -7.96
C ILE A 97 5.74 8.02 -7.99
N GLU A 98 6.77 8.68 -7.51
CA GLU A 98 8.20 8.32 -7.64
C GLU A 98 8.57 6.93 -7.10
N GLU A 99 7.66 6.23 -6.49
CA GLU A 99 7.75 4.81 -6.19
C GLU A 99 6.33 4.28 -6.15
N ILE A 100 5.98 3.32 -7.00
CA ILE A 100 4.86 2.42 -6.70
C ILE A 100 5.27 1.68 -5.45
N THR A 101 4.97 2.31 -4.35
CA THR A 101 5.56 2.04 -3.07
C THR A 101 5.07 0.71 -2.58
N PRO A 102 5.96 0.00 -1.95
CA PRO A 102 5.68 -1.24 -1.27
C PRO A 102 4.52 -1.07 -0.27
N TYR A 103 3.97 -2.19 0.16
CA TYR A 103 3.02 -2.21 1.26
C TYR A 103 3.70 -1.79 2.55
N THR A 104 3.00 -1.03 3.34
CA THR A 104 3.43 -0.59 4.67
C THR A 104 2.46 -1.08 5.74
N LEU A 105 2.95 -1.18 6.96
CA LEU A 105 2.14 -1.47 8.14
C LEU A 105 1.71 -0.16 8.78
N ILE A 106 0.43 -0.02 9.05
CA ILE A 106 -0.15 1.15 9.70
C ILE A 106 -1.01 0.78 10.91
N GLN A 107 -1.06 1.67 11.88
CA GLN A 107 -1.88 1.57 13.07
C GLN A 107 -2.38 2.97 13.44
N THR A 108 -3.49 3.07 14.15
CA THR A 108 -3.95 4.35 14.73
C THR A 108 -2.92 4.92 15.69
N GLY A 109 -2.69 6.22 15.64
CA GLY A 109 -1.82 6.94 16.57
C GLY A 109 -0.67 7.67 15.88
N THR A 110 0.06 8.46 16.66
CA THR A 110 1.23 9.21 16.22
C THR A 110 2.49 8.35 16.23
N PRO A 111 3.48 8.61 15.33
CA PRO A 111 4.78 7.95 15.38
C PRO A 111 5.45 8.18 16.74
N GLY A 112 5.66 7.13 17.51
CA GLY A 112 6.27 7.20 18.84
C GLY A 112 5.46 6.56 19.96
N GLU A 113 4.15 6.38 19.83
CA GLU A 113 3.34 5.66 20.82
C GLU A 113 3.40 4.13 20.66
N ALA A 114 3.68 3.64 19.46
CA ALA A 114 3.80 2.20 19.18
C ALA A 114 5.04 1.53 19.81
N SER A 115 5.95 2.31 20.43
CA SER A 115 7.18 1.77 21.05
C SER A 115 7.08 1.57 22.57
N LYS A 116 5.91 1.76 23.18
CA LYS A 116 5.74 1.69 24.66
C LYS A 116 4.85 0.54 25.15
N THR A 117 4.56 -0.41 24.29
CA THR A 117 3.88 -1.67 24.70
C THR A 117 4.75 -2.87 24.47
#